data_9425fd7b47c7ce2e7dd2a787afd315a8
#
_entry.id   9425fd7b47c7ce2e7dd2a787afd315a8
#
_cell.length_a   1.000
_cell.length_b   1.000
_cell.length_c   1.000
_cell.angle_alpha   90.00
_cell.angle_beta   90.00
_cell.angle_gamma   90.00
#
_symmetry.space_group_name_H-M   'P 1'
#
loop_
_entity.id
_entity.type
_entity.pdbx_description
1 polymer ?
#
loop_
_entity_poly.entity_id
_entity_poly.type
_entity_poly.pdbx_seq_one_letter_code
_entity_poly.pdbx_strand_id
1 'polypeptide(L)'
;WRQKNANDKGGFETYNVKGISTEMSFLEMFDVLNEQKYTVDYFQREYSWEEKHIEELVTDLSSAFLSEYTPGDKREQGEQYNNYYLGPFVVSSKDGKRSIIDGQQRLTSLTLFLIYLHNLQKELGFDEKIEPMIFSELRGSKSFNITVNERIPCLNGLFSHGEYVADENADESTRNMAERYQDIVRAFPEELKTYAFPFFIDWLKYNVIMVEIIAYSDENAYTIFETM
;
A
#
# COMPACT_ATOMS: atom_id res chain seq x y z
N TRP A 1 24.19 -7.99 6.04
CA TRP A 1 22.79 -8.22 6.44
C TRP A 1 22.78 -9.03 7.72
N ARG A 2 22.46 -8.41 8.86
CA ARG A 2 22.24 -9.15 10.11
C ARG A 2 20.78 -9.61 10.12
N GLN A 3 20.55 -10.93 10.28
CA GLN A 3 19.25 -11.43 10.71
C GLN A 3 18.91 -10.80 12.05
N LYS A 4 17.89 -9.91 12.08
CA LYS A 4 17.30 -9.44 13.33
C LYS A 4 16.35 -10.51 13.86
N ASN A 5 16.46 -10.81 15.14
CA ASN A 5 15.56 -11.70 15.86
C ASN A 5 14.14 -11.10 15.87
N ALA A 6 13.14 -11.94 15.70
CA ALA A 6 11.70 -11.62 15.61
C ALA A 6 11.08 -10.88 16.83
N ASN A 7 11.88 -10.39 17.76
CA ASN A 7 11.41 -9.71 18.98
C ASN A 7 11.68 -8.20 19.02
N ASP A 8 12.25 -7.59 17.97
CA ASP A 8 12.47 -6.14 17.93
C ASP A 8 11.32 -5.46 17.14
N LYS A 9 10.18 -5.32 17.79
CA LYS A 9 9.08 -4.49 17.29
C LYS A 9 9.53 -3.03 17.27
N GLY A 10 9.71 -2.45 16.05
CA GLY A 10 9.65 -1.02 15.82
C GLY A 10 10.76 -0.17 16.46
N GLY A 11 12.02 -0.55 16.28
CA GLY A 11 13.14 0.35 16.61
C GLY A 11 13.34 1.35 15.47
N PHE A 12 13.10 2.66 15.75
CA PHE A 12 13.56 3.74 14.87
C PHE A 12 15.09 3.79 14.94
N GLU A 13 15.74 3.72 13.79
CA GLU A 13 17.17 4.00 13.70
C GLU A 13 17.35 5.37 13.06
N THR A 14 18.11 6.24 13.73
CA THR A 14 18.44 7.56 13.20
C THR A 14 19.64 7.46 12.27
N TYR A 15 19.48 7.91 11.05
CA TYR A 15 20.50 7.93 10.03
C TYR A 15 20.83 9.36 9.62
N ASN A 16 22.05 9.60 9.18
CA ASN A 16 22.46 10.86 8.61
C ASN A 16 22.67 10.68 7.10
N VAL A 17 21.77 11.25 6.31
CA VAL A 17 21.85 11.26 4.86
C VAL A 17 22.25 12.66 4.41
N LYS A 18 23.45 12.84 3.89
CA LYS A 18 24.01 14.16 3.47
C LYS A 18 23.90 15.24 4.54
N GLY A 19 24.13 14.92 5.82
CA GLY A 19 24.02 15.88 6.92
C GLY A 19 22.59 16.11 7.44
N ILE A 20 21.60 15.39 6.89
CA ILE A 20 20.19 15.45 7.31
C ILE A 20 19.91 14.29 8.25
N SER A 21 19.40 14.58 9.44
CA SER A 21 18.93 13.57 10.38
C SER A 21 17.59 13.01 9.88
N THR A 22 17.52 11.69 9.70
CA THR A 22 16.32 10.96 9.27
C THR A 22 16.03 9.80 10.19
N GLU A 23 14.78 9.43 10.29
CA GLU A 23 14.37 8.19 10.90
C GLU A 23 14.02 7.17 9.82
N MET A 24 14.50 5.95 9.98
CA MET A 24 14.18 4.84 9.09
C MET A 24 13.58 3.69 9.88
N SER A 25 12.49 3.14 9.38
CA SER A 25 11.77 2.03 10.02
C SER A 25 11.41 0.97 8.98
N PHE A 26 11.67 -0.29 9.34
CA PHE A 26 11.11 -1.42 8.62
C PHE A 26 9.72 -1.71 9.19
N LEU A 27 8.70 -1.55 8.37
CA LEU A 27 7.31 -1.67 8.77
C LEU A 27 6.61 -2.76 7.94
N GLU A 28 5.78 -3.54 8.59
CA GLU A 28 4.81 -4.39 7.90
C GLU A 28 3.83 -3.51 7.12
N MET A 29 3.33 -3.99 5.98
CA MET A 29 2.36 -3.23 5.18
C MET A 29 1.12 -2.84 6.02
N PHE A 30 0.75 -3.69 6.98
CA PHE A 30 -0.31 -3.38 7.92
C PHE A 30 -0.01 -2.11 8.72
N ASP A 31 1.18 -1.99 9.31
CA ASP A 31 1.55 -0.82 10.12
C ASP A 31 1.67 0.46 9.29
N VAL A 32 2.07 0.32 8.01
CA VAL A 32 2.12 1.46 7.07
C VAL A 32 0.73 2.00 6.76
N LEU A 33 -0.26 1.14 6.61
CA LEU A 33 -1.57 1.53 6.08
C LEU A 33 -2.69 1.54 7.12
N ASN A 34 -2.60 0.76 8.21
CA ASN A 34 -3.70 0.62 9.16
C ASN A 34 -3.97 1.93 9.90
N GLU A 35 -5.11 2.54 9.60
CA GLU A 35 -5.57 3.82 10.17
C GLU A 35 -4.55 4.98 10.07
N GLN A 36 -3.55 4.84 9.20
CA GLN A 36 -2.60 5.90 8.93
C GLN A 36 -3.17 6.89 7.91
N LYS A 37 -2.82 8.17 8.06
CA LYS A 37 -3.27 9.20 7.14
C LYS A 37 -2.10 9.90 6.49
N TYR A 38 -2.09 9.83 5.16
CA TYR A 38 -1.11 10.50 4.34
C TYR A 38 -1.76 11.51 3.41
N THR A 39 -1.07 12.60 3.18
CA THR A 39 -1.37 13.54 2.10
C THR A 39 -0.34 13.39 0.99
N VAL A 40 -0.69 13.75 -0.22
CA VAL A 40 0.23 13.82 -1.36
C VAL A 40 0.44 15.27 -1.70
N ASP A 41 1.70 15.71 -1.86
CA ASP A 41 2.03 17.08 -2.20
C ASP A 41 1.45 17.46 -3.57
N TYR A 42 1.10 18.75 -3.73
CA TYR A 42 0.49 19.28 -4.94
C TYR A 42 1.34 18.99 -6.20
N PHE A 43 2.66 19.09 -6.09
CA PHE A 43 3.57 18.87 -7.21
C PHE A 43 3.75 17.40 -7.62
N GLN A 44 3.28 16.46 -6.78
CA GLN A 44 3.42 15.01 -7.02
C GLN A 44 2.08 14.31 -7.20
N ARG A 45 1.02 15.05 -7.51
CA ARG A 45 -0.34 14.50 -7.55
C ARG A 45 -0.65 13.63 -8.76
N GLU A 46 0.19 13.62 -9.80
CA GLU A 46 -0.08 12.80 -10.97
C GLU A 46 0.09 11.31 -10.63
N TYR A 47 -0.94 10.54 -10.95
CA TYR A 47 -0.86 9.09 -10.92
C TYR A 47 -0.65 8.58 -12.35
N SER A 48 0.54 8.08 -12.62
CA SER A 48 1.03 7.78 -13.97
C SER A 48 1.49 6.32 -14.17
N TRP A 49 1.24 5.43 -13.20
CA TRP A 49 1.53 4.02 -13.40
C TRP A 49 0.74 3.46 -14.59
N GLU A 50 1.43 2.65 -15.37
CA GLU A 50 0.92 1.95 -16.54
C GLU A 50 0.52 0.52 -16.17
N GLU A 51 -0.20 -0.17 -17.07
CA GLU A 51 -0.62 -1.57 -16.93
C GLU A 51 0.53 -2.48 -16.48
N LYS A 52 1.71 -2.39 -17.14
CA LYS A 52 2.89 -3.20 -16.81
C LYS A 52 3.32 -3.11 -15.34
N HIS A 53 3.22 -1.92 -14.71
CA HIS A 53 3.60 -1.73 -13.31
C HIS A 53 2.61 -2.41 -12.36
N ILE A 54 1.34 -2.45 -12.74
CA ILE A 54 0.30 -3.16 -11.99
C ILE A 54 0.46 -4.67 -12.13
N GLU A 55 0.69 -5.14 -13.37
CA GLU A 55 0.94 -6.57 -13.62
C GLU A 55 2.16 -7.06 -12.84
N GLU A 56 3.25 -6.29 -12.84
CA GLU A 56 4.45 -6.60 -12.05
C GLU A 56 4.13 -6.64 -10.55
N LEU A 57 3.48 -5.61 -10.01
CA LEU A 57 3.10 -5.57 -8.59
C LEU A 57 2.25 -6.77 -8.18
N VAL A 58 1.19 -7.07 -8.92
CA VAL A 58 0.26 -8.17 -8.60
C VAL A 58 0.95 -9.52 -8.76
N THR A 59 1.72 -9.69 -9.84
CA THR A 59 2.43 -10.95 -10.12
C THR A 59 3.49 -11.21 -9.06
N ASP A 60 4.28 -10.21 -8.69
CA ASP A 60 5.35 -10.36 -7.70
C ASP A 60 4.80 -10.74 -6.33
N LEU A 61 3.77 -10.02 -5.85
CA LEU A 61 3.15 -10.32 -4.56
C LEU A 61 2.48 -11.71 -4.57
N SER A 62 1.76 -12.04 -5.63
CA SER A 62 1.08 -13.32 -5.75
C SER A 62 2.06 -14.49 -5.83
N SER A 63 3.12 -14.35 -6.66
CA SER A 63 4.14 -15.39 -6.84
C SER A 63 4.97 -15.60 -5.57
N ALA A 64 5.34 -14.52 -4.89
CA ALA A 64 6.07 -14.60 -3.63
C ALA A 64 5.27 -15.38 -2.58
N PHE A 65 3.98 -15.09 -2.42
CA PHE A 65 3.11 -15.84 -1.51
C PHE A 65 2.94 -17.29 -1.94
N LEU A 66 2.60 -17.54 -3.22
CA LEU A 66 2.34 -18.90 -3.73
C LEU A 66 3.59 -19.80 -3.67
N SER A 67 4.79 -19.23 -3.65
CA SER A 67 6.02 -20.00 -3.46
C SER A 67 6.19 -20.56 -2.03
N GLU A 68 5.49 -19.99 -1.05
CA GLU A 68 5.54 -20.37 0.37
C GLU A 68 4.31 -21.20 0.78
N TYR A 69 3.13 -20.85 0.24
CA TYR A 69 1.86 -21.45 0.64
C TYR A 69 1.69 -22.87 0.12
N THR A 70 1.29 -23.78 1.01
CA THR A 70 0.91 -25.16 0.66
C THR A 70 -0.56 -25.39 1.05
N PRO A 71 -1.42 -25.92 0.14
CA PRO A 71 -2.77 -26.28 0.49
C PRO A 71 -2.83 -27.24 1.69
N GLY A 72 -3.57 -26.82 2.73
CA GLY A 72 -3.65 -27.54 4.00
C GLY A 72 -2.83 -26.94 5.12
N ASP A 73 -2.04 -25.90 4.85
CA ASP A 73 -1.37 -25.12 5.89
C ASP A 73 -2.39 -24.56 6.88
N LYS A 74 -1.96 -24.39 8.13
CA LYS A 74 -2.73 -23.64 9.12
C LYS A 74 -2.36 -22.16 9.06
N ARG A 75 -3.26 -21.26 9.42
CA ARG A 75 -3.00 -19.80 9.36
C ARG A 75 -1.77 -19.37 10.15
N GLU A 76 -1.52 -20.02 11.30
CA GLU A 76 -0.35 -19.74 12.15
C GLU A 76 0.99 -20.06 11.45
N GLN A 77 1.00 -20.91 10.45
CA GLN A 77 2.21 -21.22 9.67
C GLN A 77 2.63 -20.04 8.79
N GLY A 78 1.72 -19.13 8.46
CA GLY A 78 2.04 -17.89 7.75
C GLY A 78 3.11 -17.02 8.44
N GLU A 79 3.25 -17.13 9.77
CA GLU A 79 4.33 -16.45 10.51
C GLU A 79 5.74 -16.94 10.11
N GLN A 80 5.83 -18.10 9.48
CA GLN A 80 7.09 -18.70 9.05
C GLN A 80 7.40 -18.45 7.58
N TYR A 81 6.45 -17.88 6.83
CA TYR A 81 6.66 -17.52 5.43
C TYR A 81 7.68 -16.39 5.30
N ASN A 82 8.43 -16.40 4.21
CA ASN A 82 9.43 -15.37 3.97
C ASN A 82 8.79 -13.99 3.79
N ASN A 83 9.50 -12.97 4.25
CA ASN A 83 9.11 -11.59 4.04
C ASN A 83 9.44 -11.16 2.60
N TYR A 84 8.53 -10.39 2.01
CA TYR A 84 8.71 -9.73 0.74
C TYR A 84 9.00 -8.23 0.95
N TYR A 85 10.14 -7.76 0.44
CA TYR A 85 10.51 -6.35 0.53
C TYR A 85 9.94 -5.57 -0.66
N LEU A 86 8.95 -4.72 -0.38
CA LEU A 86 8.26 -3.94 -1.41
C LEU A 86 8.97 -2.63 -1.78
N GLY A 87 9.94 -2.19 -0.99
CA GLY A 87 10.74 -1.01 -1.23
C GLY A 87 10.51 0.14 -0.25
N PRO A 88 11.30 1.23 -0.37
CA PRO A 88 11.19 2.38 0.52
C PRO A 88 10.11 3.36 0.06
N PHE A 89 9.68 4.20 0.99
CA PHE A 89 8.92 5.41 0.71
C PHE A 89 9.37 6.54 1.64
N VAL A 90 9.29 7.78 1.18
CA VAL A 90 9.75 8.96 1.91
C VAL A 90 8.57 9.80 2.34
N VAL A 91 8.56 10.17 3.62
CA VAL A 91 7.51 10.98 4.23
C VAL A 91 8.12 12.24 4.85
N SER A 92 7.56 13.39 4.53
CA SER A 92 7.75 14.60 5.31
C SER A 92 6.75 14.61 6.48
N SER A 93 7.27 14.77 7.70
CA SER A 93 6.44 14.89 8.91
C SER A 93 6.56 16.30 9.48
N LYS A 94 5.47 17.08 9.33
CA LYS A 94 5.41 18.46 9.78
C LYS A 94 4.06 18.78 10.42
N ASP A 95 4.07 19.40 11.60
CA ASP A 95 2.87 19.83 12.31
C ASP A 95 1.81 18.71 12.48
N GLY A 96 2.27 17.48 12.70
CA GLY A 96 1.42 16.29 12.83
C GLY A 96 0.78 15.81 11.52
N LYS A 97 1.19 16.37 10.38
CA LYS A 97 0.78 15.90 9.04
C LYS A 97 1.91 15.09 8.43
N ARG A 98 1.54 14.03 7.73
CA ARG A 98 2.45 13.14 7.00
C ARG A 98 2.19 13.29 5.51
N SER A 99 3.16 13.85 4.79
CA SER A 99 3.08 14.04 3.33
C SER A 99 4.03 13.08 2.64
N ILE A 100 3.52 12.28 1.70
CA ILE A 100 4.34 11.38 0.90
C ILE A 100 5.13 12.23 -0.10
N ILE A 101 6.44 12.09 -0.06
CA ILE A 101 7.37 12.74 -0.99
C ILE A 101 7.83 11.76 -2.07
N ASP A 102 8.03 10.50 -1.71
CA ASP A 102 8.29 9.43 -2.66
C ASP A 102 7.51 8.17 -2.31
N GLY A 103 7.24 7.32 -3.32
CA GLY A 103 6.46 6.10 -3.17
C GLY A 103 4.96 6.29 -3.36
N GLN A 104 4.48 7.49 -3.71
CA GLN A 104 3.05 7.79 -3.88
C GLN A 104 2.35 6.90 -4.92
N GLN A 105 3.04 6.58 -6.02
CA GLN A 105 2.51 5.71 -7.08
C GLN A 105 2.20 4.32 -6.51
N ARG A 106 3.19 3.76 -5.81
CA ARG A 106 3.09 2.43 -5.18
C ARG A 106 1.99 2.39 -4.12
N LEU A 107 1.97 3.36 -3.20
CA LEU A 107 0.96 3.42 -2.14
C LEU A 107 -0.45 3.63 -2.70
N THR A 108 -0.61 4.42 -3.77
CA THR A 108 -1.89 4.57 -4.48
C THR A 108 -2.31 3.24 -5.12
N SER A 109 -1.40 2.53 -5.78
CA SER A 109 -1.67 1.22 -6.39
C SER A 109 -2.00 0.16 -5.35
N LEU A 110 -1.33 0.17 -4.19
CA LEU A 110 -1.70 -0.69 -3.06
C LEU A 110 -3.10 -0.37 -2.54
N THR A 111 -3.49 0.89 -2.49
CA THR A 111 -4.87 1.27 -2.11
C THR A 111 -5.89 0.70 -3.10
N LEU A 112 -5.63 0.81 -4.41
CA LEU A 112 -6.49 0.19 -5.44
C LEU A 112 -6.54 -1.33 -5.30
N PHE A 113 -5.40 -1.95 -5.04
CA PHE A 113 -5.30 -3.40 -4.82
C PHE A 113 -6.09 -3.84 -3.58
N LEU A 114 -5.97 -3.13 -2.45
CA LEU A 114 -6.73 -3.41 -1.24
C LEU A 114 -8.25 -3.22 -1.46
N ILE A 115 -8.66 -2.22 -2.23
CA ILE A 115 -10.07 -2.02 -2.62
C ILE A 115 -10.57 -3.23 -3.43
N TYR A 116 -9.78 -3.71 -4.39
CA TYR A 116 -10.12 -4.91 -5.16
C TYR A 116 -10.25 -6.13 -4.25
N LEU A 117 -9.28 -6.39 -3.38
CA LEU A 117 -9.31 -7.52 -2.44
C LEU A 117 -10.50 -7.42 -1.47
N HIS A 118 -10.84 -6.19 -1.01
CA HIS A 118 -12.02 -5.97 -0.17
C HIS A 118 -13.32 -6.31 -0.91
N ASN A 119 -13.42 -6.00 -2.19
CA ASN A 119 -14.59 -6.37 -2.99
C ASN A 119 -14.63 -7.87 -3.29
N LEU A 120 -13.49 -8.44 -3.69
CA LEU A 120 -13.36 -9.86 -4.01
C LEU A 120 -13.72 -10.76 -2.81
N GLN A 121 -13.31 -10.42 -1.58
CA GLN A 121 -13.66 -11.23 -0.40
C GLN A 121 -15.16 -11.40 -0.20
N LYS A 122 -15.97 -10.37 -0.55
CA LYS A 122 -17.44 -10.44 -0.46
C LYS A 122 -18.00 -11.46 -1.44
N GLU A 123 -17.43 -11.52 -2.65
CA GLU A 123 -17.81 -12.50 -3.68
C GLU A 123 -17.42 -13.93 -3.27
N LEU A 124 -16.26 -14.07 -2.63
CA LEU A 124 -15.73 -15.34 -2.15
C LEU A 124 -16.35 -15.80 -0.81
N GLY A 125 -17.11 -14.94 -0.12
CA GLY A 125 -17.73 -15.23 1.17
C GLY A 125 -16.75 -15.21 2.35
N PHE A 126 -15.64 -14.45 2.24
CA PHE A 126 -14.70 -14.20 3.34
C PHE A 126 -14.97 -12.85 4.00
N ASP A 127 -14.47 -12.68 5.23
CA ASP A 127 -14.59 -11.44 6.02
C ASP A 127 -13.24 -11.09 6.69
N GLU A 128 -12.26 -10.77 5.87
CA GLU A 128 -10.94 -10.36 6.34
C GLU A 128 -10.91 -8.85 6.63
N LYS A 129 -10.18 -8.45 7.66
CA LYS A 129 -10.06 -7.04 8.07
C LYS A 129 -9.14 -6.25 7.14
N ILE A 130 -9.63 -5.94 5.93
CA ILE A 130 -8.90 -5.16 4.91
C ILE A 130 -9.21 -3.66 5.03
N GLU A 131 -10.43 -3.32 5.40
CA GLU A 131 -10.95 -1.95 5.39
C GLU A 131 -10.11 -0.95 6.20
N PRO A 132 -9.55 -1.27 7.39
CA PRO A 132 -8.69 -0.34 8.14
C PRO A 132 -7.40 0.07 7.41
N MET A 133 -6.95 -0.74 6.42
CA MET A 133 -5.82 -0.38 5.56
C MET A 133 -6.21 0.55 4.40
N ILE A 134 -7.50 0.73 4.14
CA ILE A 134 -8.03 1.62 3.10
C ILE A 134 -8.47 2.95 3.72
N PHE A 135 -9.08 2.91 4.89
CA PHE A 135 -9.66 4.05 5.56
C PHE A 135 -9.13 4.24 6.98
N SER A 136 -9.04 5.51 7.37
CA SER A 136 -8.90 5.92 8.77
C SER A 136 -10.18 6.62 9.24
N GLU A 137 -10.50 6.49 10.52
CA GLU A 137 -11.63 7.16 11.14
C GLU A 137 -11.13 8.15 12.19
N LEU A 138 -11.55 9.41 12.07
CA LEU A 138 -11.29 10.44 13.05
C LEU A 138 -12.59 11.10 13.48
N ARG A 139 -12.94 11.00 14.75
CA ARG A 139 -14.15 11.59 15.35
C ARG A 139 -15.44 11.24 14.57
N GLY A 140 -15.56 9.99 14.15
CA GLY A 140 -16.71 9.50 13.37
C GLY A 140 -16.69 9.90 11.89
N SER A 141 -15.64 10.58 11.41
CA SER A 141 -15.47 10.90 9.99
C SER A 141 -14.48 9.93 9.36
N LYS A 142 -14.96 9.12 8.44
CA LYS A 142 -14.17 8.15 7.68
C LYS A 142 -13.58 8.79 6.44
N SER A 143 -12.32 8.55 6.16
CA SER A 143 -11.61 9.07 4.99
C SER A 143 -10.53 8.10 4.52
N PHE A 144 -10.22 8.09 3.23
CA PHE A 144 -9.13 7.27 2.70
C PHE A 144 -7.79 7.58 3.39
N ASN A 145 -6.98 6.55 3.58
CA ASN A 145 -5.65 6.67 4.19
C ASN A 145 -4.71 7.53 3.34
N ILE A 146 -4.84 7.44 2.01
CA ILE A 146 -4.13 8.31 1.07
C ILE A 146 -5.15 9.24 0.44
N THR A 147 -5.00 10.55 0.69
CA THR A 147 -6.01 11.53 0.28
C THR A 147 -5.47 12.48 -0.78
N VAL A 148 -6.10 12.44 -1.95
CA VAL A 148 -6.07 13.47 -2.99
C VAL A 148 -7.52 13.75 -3.33
N ASN A 149 -8.01 14.96 -3.06
CA ASN A 149 -9.42 15.28 -3.07
C ASN A 149 -10.10 14.98 -4.42
N GLU A 150 -9.40 15.26 -5.51
CA GLU A 150 -9.88 15.07 -6.88
C GLU A 150 -10.13 13.58 -7.20
N ARG A 151 -9.46 12.67 -6.50
CA ARG A 151 -9.54 11.21 -6.70
C ARG A 151 -10.60 10.51 -5.83
N ILE A 152 -11.14 11.22 -4.82
CA ILE A 152 -12.12 10.65 -3.89
C ILE A 152 -13.35 10.06 -4.61
N PRO A 153 -13.96 10.71 -5.61
CA PRO A 153 -15.09 10.14 -6.33
C PRO A 153 -14.76 8.80 -6.99
N CYS A 154 -13.59 8.69 -7.62
CA CYS A 154 -13.12 7.47 -8.24
C CYS A 154 -12.94 6.36 -7.19
N LEU A 155 -12.18 6.63 -6.11
CA LEU A 155 -11.96 5.67 -5.04
C LEU A 155 -13.27 5.19 -4.39
N ASN A 156 -14.23 6.08 -4.17
CA ASN A 156 -15.55 5.73 -3.65
C ASN A 156 -16.34 4.84 -4.62
N GLY A 157 -16.31 5.12 -5.92
CA GLY A 157 -16.96 4.30 -6.94
C GLY A 157 -16.36 2.90 -6.97
N LEU A 158 -15.03 2.80 -7.02
CA LEU A 158 -14.30 1.53 -7.00
C LEU A 158 -14.56 0.72 -5.73
N PHE A 159 -14.56 1.38 -4.57
CA PHE A 159 -14.82 0.72 -3.28
C PHE A 159 -16.27 0.19 -3.17
N SER A 160 -17.24 0.98 -3.63
CA SER A 160 -18.66 0.67 -3.45
C SER A 160 -19.21 -0.29 -4.51
N HIS A 161 -18.71 -0.19 -5.75
CA HIS A 161 -19.28 -0.89 -6.90
C HIS A 161 -18.28 -1.76 -7.67
N GLY A 162 -16.96 -1.68 -7.36
CA GLY A 162 -15.93 -2.38 -8.12
C GLY A 162 -15.65 -1.79 -9.51
N GLU A 163 -16.28 -0.66 -9.82
CA GLU A 163 -16.13 0.02 -11.10
C GLU A 163 -16.28 1.54 -10.96
N TYR A 164 -15.66 2.27 -11.86
CA TYR A 164 -15.83 3.70 -11.99
C TYR A 164 -15.64 4.13 -13.46
N VAL A 165 -16.62 4.85 -13.98
CA VAL A 165 -16.52 5.44 -15.32
C VAL A 165 -16.17 6.91 -15.16
N ALA A 166 -14.96 7.27 -15.58
CA ALA A 166 -14.50 8.64 -15.56
C ALA A 166 -15.32 9.48 -16.57
N ASP A 167 -15.77 10.65 -16.14
CA ASP A 167 -16.44 11.57 -17.05
C ASP A 167 -15.43 12.19 -18.05
N GLU A 168 -15.95 12.89 -19.08
CA GLU A 168 -15.13 13.50 -20.12
C GLU A 168 -14.15 14.56 -19.61
N ASN A 169 -14.46 15.17 -18.45
CA ASN A 169 -13.65 16.22 -17.82
C ASN A 169 -12.75 15.68 -16.69
N ALA A 170 -12.80 14.38 -16.40
CA ALA A 170 -11.93 13.79 -15.39
C ALA A 170 -10.46 14.03 -15.74
N ASP A 171 -9.65 14.31 -14.73
CA ASP A 171 -8.20 14.42 -14.91
C ASP A 171 -7.58 13.08 -15.33
N GLU A 172 -6.37 13.12 -15.87
CA GLU A 172 -5.65 11.95 -16.35
C GLU A 172 -5.37 10.94 -15.21
N SER A 173 -5.04 11.44 -14.03
CA SER A 173 -4.79 10.58 -12.85
C SER A 173 -6.03 9.78 -12.46
N THR A 174 -7.21 10.39 -12.52
CA THR A 174 -8.48 9.73 -12.22
C THR A 174 -8.81 8.65 -13.26
N ARG A 175 -8.58 8.94 -14.55
CA ARG A 175 -8.74 7.93 -15.62
C ARG A 175 -7.75 6.77 -15.44
N ASN A 176 -6.47 7.09 -15.21
CA ASN A 176 -5.44 6.08 -14.96
C ASN A 176 -5.79 5.19 -13.76
N MET A 177 -6.29 5.75 -12.66
CA MET A 177 -6.70 4.95 -11.50
C MET A 177 -7.81 3.96 -11.83
N ALA A 178 -8.84 4.39 -12.56
CA ALA A 178 -9.93 3.51 -12.98
C ALA A 178 -9.43 2.37 -13.89
N GLU A 179 -8.54 2.69 -14.84
CA GLU A 179 -7.93 1.69 -15.72
C GLU A 179 -7.03 0.72 -14.94
N ARG A 180 -6.15 1.23 -14.08
CA ARG A 180 -5.25 0.39 -13.26
C ARG A 180 -6.00 -0.53 -12.30
N TYR A 181 -7.16 -0.11 -11.81
CA TYR A 181 -8.03 -1.03 -11.07
C TYR A 181 -8.48 -2.21 -11.94
N GLN A 182 -8.85 -1.97 -13.20
CA GLN A 182 -9.22 -3.06 -14.12
C GLN A 182 -8.03 -3.96 -14.46
N ASP A 183 -6.81 -3.40 -14.51
CA ASP A 183 -5.59 -4.18 -14.69
C ASP A 183 -5.35 -5.12 -13.49
N ILE A 184 -5.59 -4.64 -12.27
CA ILE A 184 -5.55 -5.50 -11.06
C ILE A 184 -6.54 -6.66 -11.18
N VAL A 185 -7.78 -6.37 -11.58
CA VAL A 185 -8.82 -7.40 -11.77
C VAL A 185 -8.37 -8.49 -12.74
N ARG A 186 -7.72 -8.07 -13.85
CA ARG A 186 -7.22 -9.01 -14.88
C ARG A 186 -5.97 -9.79 -14.44
N ALA A 187 -5.07 -9.13 -13.72
CA ALA A 187 -3.78 -9.70 -13.34
C ALA A 187 -3.88 -10.64 -12.11
N PHE A 188 -4.92 -10.52 -11.29
CA PHE A 188 -5.03 -11.31 -10.05
C PHE A 188 -5.28 -12.78 -10.34
N PRO A 189 -4.43 -13.71 -9.86
CA PRO A 189 -4.49 -15.12 -10.25
C PRO A 189 -5.68 -15.87 -9.62
N GLU A 190 -6.27 -16.78 -10.40
CA GLU A 190 -7.40 -17.60 -9.96
C GLU A 190 -7.06 -18.51 -8.77
N GLU A 191 -5.81 -18.92 -8.64
CA GLU A 191 -5.31 -19.75 -7.55
C GLU A 191 -5.52 -19.09 -6.18
N LEU A 192 -5.52 -17.76 -6.12
CA LEU A 192 -5.77 -17.00 -4.90
C LEU A 192 -7.26 -16.73 -4.64
N LYS A 193 -8.14 -17.00 -5.59
CA LYS A 193 -9.61 -16.87 -5.43
C LYS A 193 -10.23 -18.12 -4.78
N THR A 194 -9.51 -18.74 -3.87
CA THR A 194 -9.85 -20.00 -3.22
C THR A 194 -9.67 -19.90 -1.71
N TYR A 195 -9.56 -21.03 -1.01
CA TYR A 195 -9.19 -21.08 0.41
C TYR A 195 -7.79 -20.51 0.72
N ALA A 196 -6.97 -20.23 -0.30
CA ALA A 196 -5.70 -19.53 -0.13
C ALA A 196 -5.89 -18.02 0.17
N PHE A 197 -7.05 -17.45 -0.16
CA PHE A 197 -7.30 -16.01 -0.04
C PHE A 197 -7.06 -15.46 1.38
N PRO A 198 -7.62 -16.02 2.47
CA PRO A 198 -7.37 -15.53 3.82
C PRO A 198 -5.89 -15.56 4.21
N PHE A 199 -5.14 -16.57 3.77
CA PHE A 199 -3.70 -16.70 4.01
C PHE A 199 -2.92 -15.62 3.26
N PHE A 200 -3.31 -15.34 2.01
CA PHE A 200 -2.73 -14.25 1.22
C PHE A 200 -2.96 -12.89 1.87
N ILE A 201 -4.14 -12.64 2.43
CA ILE A 201 -4.43 -11.39 3.14
C ILE A 201 -3.57 -11.25 4.40
N ASP A 202 -3.40 -12.32 5.20
CA ASP A 202 -2.52 -12.28 6.37
C ASP A 202 -1.07 -12.06 5.95
N TRP A 203 -0.60 -12.76 4.90
CA TRP A 203 0.75 -12.58 4.38
C TRP A 203 0.99 -11.16 3.86
N LEU A 204 0.03 -10.57 3.13
CA LEU A 204 0.11 -9.16 2.71
C LEU A 204 0.25 -8.21 3.90
N LYS A 205 -0.46 -8.47 4.99
CA LYS A 205 -0.44 -7.62 6.19
C LYS A 205 0.90 -7.67 6.90
N TYR A 206 1.44 -8.88 7.12
CA TYR A 206 2.47 -9.12 8.11
C TYR A 206 3.83 -9.54 7.53
N ASN A 207 3.87 -10.01 6.28
CA ASN A 207 5.10 -10.45 5.61
C ASN A 207 5.55 -9.52 4.47
N VAL A 208 4.70 -8.59 4.03
CA VAL A 208 5.13 -7.55 3.07
C VAL A 208 5.71 -6.37 3.84
N ILE A 209 6.99 -6.12 3.64
CA ILE A 209 7.78 -5.14 4.40
C ILE A 209 8.10 -3.94 3.52
N MET A 210 7.90 -2.75 4.08
CA MET A 210 8.30 -1.47 3.50
C MET A 210 9.29 -0.76 4.41
N VAL A 211 10.12 0.12 3.85
CA VAL A 211 10.97 1.01 4.63
C VAL A 211 10.42 2.43 4.58
N GLU A 212 9.95 2.91 5.71
CA GLU A 212 9.57 4.31 5.86
C GLU A 212 10.80 5.15 6.20
N ILE A 213 10.99 6.23 5.45
CA ILE A 213 12.04 7.22 5.69
C ILE A 213 11.34 8.54 6.03
N ILE A 214 11.51 8.99 7.28
CA ILE A 214 10.88 10.22 7.77
C ILE A 214 11.89 11.35 7.75
N ALA A 215 11.55 12.46 7.09
CA ALA A 215 12.22 13.73 7.18
C ALA A 215 11.31 14.76 7.86
N TYR A 216 11.90 15.65 8.66
CA TYR A 216 11.17 16.64 9.46
C TYR A 216 10.98 17.99 8.76
N SER A 217 11.32 18.08 7.47
CA SER A 217 10.97 19.19 6.58
C SER A 217 10.84 18.70 5.15
N ASP A 218 10.05 19.42 4.36
CA ASP A 218 9.86 19.09 2.94
C ASP A 218 11.17 19.19 2.16
N GLU A 219 12.00 20.23 2.43
CA GLU A 219 13.30 20.43 1.80
C GLU A 219 14.23 19.24 2.04
N ASN A 220 14.27 18.75 3.29
CA ASN A 220 15.07 17.58 3.65
C ASN A 220 14.54 16.31 2.96
N ALA A 221 13.24 16.13 2.91
CA ALA A 221 12.61 14.99 2.24
C ALA A 221 12.91 14.96 0.73
N TYR A 222 12.84 16.11 0.06
CA TYR A 222 13.24 16.24 -1.35
C TYR A 222 14.73 15.95 -1.57
N THR A 223 15.61 16.46 -0.70
CA THR A 223 17.05 16.17 -0.78
C THR A 223 17.35 14.68 -0.64
N ILE A 224 16.63 13.98 0.24
CA ILE A 224 16.74 12.52 0.40
C ILE A 224 16.28 11.81 -0.87
N PHE A 225 15.11 12.17 -1.38
CA PHE A 225 14.55 11.61 -2.62
C PHE A 225 15.52 11.75 -3.80
N GLU A 226 16.13 12.92 -4.02
CA GLU A 226 17.10 13.15 -5.09
C GLU A 226 18.39 12.31 -4.96
N THR A 227 18.60 11.66 -3.81
CA THR A 227 19.82 10.88 -3.52
C THR A 227 19.61 9.37 -3.54
N MET A 228 18.38 8.93 -3.58
CA MET A 228 18.01 7.51 -3.64
C MET A 228 17.95 7.00 -5.06
#